data_6b2c77ea340134649ce857d1657bc9a5
#
_entry.id   6b2c77ea340134649ce857d1657bc9a5
#
_cell.length_a   1.000
_cell.length_b   1.000
_cell.length_c   1.000
_cell.angle_alpha   90.00
_cell.angle_beta   90.00
_cell.angle_gamma   90.00
#
_symmetry.space_group_name_H-M   'P 1'
#
loop_
_entity.id
_entity.type
_entity.pdbx_description
1 polymer ?
#
loop_
_entity_poly.entity_id
_entity_poly.type
_entity_poly.pdbx_seq_one_letter_code
_entity_poly.pdbx_strand_id
1 'polypeptide(L)'
;SRKPMTEEQKQAAVARLELARAKRAENNPDYGKSGFHESLRNIPDDARVTPKKVKRWIKTQKELAASERRADKQGVKGAYARQSDHEGYVRNLVKYLRDGDYIDPFYGEYQEKRVSRKCIAQSYYWEGPKKGEPKFDVGVFYPMLGTTYTEEMYNEDNGVIAPLKKRKNKK
;
A
#
# COMPACT_ATOMS: atom_id res chain seq x y z
N SER A 1 -20.92 -39.16 -9.26
CA SER A 1 -19.84 -38.17 -9.42
C SER A 1 -20.15 -37.24 -10.59
N ARG A 2 -20.05 -35.93 -10.41
CA ARG A 2 -20.25 -34.95 -11.48
C ARG A 2 -19.10 -35.06 -12.51
N LYS A 3 -19.45 -35.17 -13.81
CA LYS A 3 -18.43 -35.16 -14.88
C LYS A 3 -17.66 -33.84 -14.84
N PRO A 4 -16.33 -33.82 -15.02
CA PRO A 4 -15.56 -32.59 -15.11
C PRO A 4 -16.01 -31.79 -16.35
N MET A 5 -16.02 -30.47 -16.21
CA MET A 5 -16.37 -29.55 -17.30
C MET A 5 -15.30 -29.59 -18.39
N THR A 6 -15.73 -29.54 -19.65
CA THR A 6 -14.84 -29.37 -20.81
C THR A 6 -14.22 -27.96 -20.81
N GLU A 7 -13.11 -27.76 -21.52
CA GLU A 7 -12.46 -26.42 -21.62
C GLU A 7 -13.39 -25.38 -22.23
N GLU A 8 -14.17 -25.74 -23.22
CA GLU A 8 -15.19 -24.87 -23.83
C GLU A 8 -16.27 -24.45 -22.82
N GLN A 9 -16.73 -25.39 -21.99
CA GLN A 9 -17.69 -25.09 -20.92
C GLN A 9 -17.08 -24.17 -19.84
N LYS A 10 -15.81 -24.34 -19.52
CA LYS A 10 -15.10 -23.45 -18.60
C LYS A 10 -14.98 -22.04 -19.16
N GLN A 11 -14.58 -21.91 -20.43
CA GLN A 11 -14.47 -20.63 -21.12
C GLN A 11 -15.82 -19.92 -21.21
N ALA A 12 -16.89 -20.64 -21.56
CA ALA A 12 -18.23 -20.08 -21.58
C ALA A 12 -18.72 -19.64 -20.21
N ALA A 13 -18.38 -20.38 -19.14
CA ALA A 13 -18.70 -20.01 -17.77
C ALA A 13 -17.93 -18.75 -17.32
N VAL A 14 -16.66 -18.65 -17.67
CA VAL A 14 -15.84 -17.46 -17.40
C VAL A 14 -16.42 -16.23 -18.11
N ALA A 15 -16.72 -16.33 -19.39
CA ALA A 15 -17.32 -15.24 -20.16
C ALA A 15 -18.67 -14.76 -19.57
N ARG A 16 -19.54 -15.69 -19.17
CA ARG A 16 -20.79 -15.34 -18.46
C ARG A 16 -20.57 -14.61 -17.15
N LEU A 17 -19.58 -15.04 -16.38
CA LEU A 17 -19.22 -14.41 -15.10
C LEU A 17 -18.66 -13.00 -15.33
N GLU A 18 -17.84 -12.80 -16.34
CA GLU A 18 -17.30 -11.48 -16.68
C GLU A 18 -18.42 -10.52 -17.11
N LEU A 19 -19.34 -10.96 -17.93
CA LEU A 19 -20.49 -10.18 -18.38
C LEU A 19 -21.41 -9.81 -17.20
N ALA A 20 -21.66 -10.76 -16.29
CA ALA A 20 -22.43 -10.52 -15.08
C ALA A 20 -21.75 -9.54 -14.13
N ARG A 21 -20.41 -9.61 -14.00
CA ARG A 21 -19.62 -8.67 -13.20
C ARG A 21 -19.64 -7.26 -13.79
N ALA A 22 -19.46 -7.15 -15.12
CA ALA A 22 -19.54 -5.87 -15.83
C ALA A 22 -20.89 -5.19 -15.62
N LYS A 23 -21.98 -5.93 -15.80
CA LYS A 23 -23.35 -5.42 -15.58
C LYS A 23 -23.61 -5.00 -14.12
N ARG A 24 -23.06 -5.72 -13.15
CA ARG A 24 -23.16 -5.34 -11.74
C ARG A 24 -22.32 -4.09 -11.42
N ALA A 25 -21.15 -3.94 -12.04
CA ALA A 25 -20.32 -2.75 -11.87
C ALA A 25 -20.97 -1.51 -12.50
N GLU A 26 -21.67 -1.66 -13.61
CA GLU A 26 -22.44 -0.59 -14.25
C GLU A 26 -23.60 -0.11 -13.36
N ASN A 27 -24.34 -1.04 -12.75
CA ASN A 27 -25.47 -0.72 -11.87
C ASN A 27 -25.05 -0.29 -10.46
N ASN A 28 -23.83 -0.59 -10.03
CA ASN A 28 -23.30 -0.25 -8.71
C ASN A 28 -21.82 0.14 -8.81
N PRO A 29 -21.48 1.44 -8.79
CA PRO A 29 -20.11 1.94 -8.85
C PRO A 29 -19.19 1.40 -7.71
N ASP A 30 -19.79 0.98 -6.62
CA ASP A 30 -19.08 0.37 -5.47
C ASP A 30 -19.02 -1.16 -5.51
N TYR A 31 -19.49 -1.78 -6.61
CA TYR A 31 -19.44 -3.22 -6.77
C TYR A 31 -18.00 -3.75 -6.70
N GLY A 32 -17.78 -4.71 -5.82
CA GLY A 32 -16.44 -5.26 -5.58
C GLY A 32 -15.51 -4.39 -4.69
N LYS A 33 -15.95 -3.19 -4.33
CA LYS A 33 -15.23 -2.27 -3.42
C LYS A 33 -15.72 -2.37 -1.97
N SER A 34 -16.76 -3.17 -1.70
CA SER A 34 -17.22 -3.47 -0.35
C SER A 34 -16.14 -4.28 0.40
N GLY A 35 -15.89 -3.93 1.63
CA GLY A 35 -14.91 -4.62 2.49
C GLY A 35 -13.56 -3.93 2.63
N PHE A 36 -13.41 -2.71 2.06
CA PHE A 36 -12.28 -1.84 2.39
C PHE A 36 -12.75 -0.41 2.62
N HIS A 37 -11.89 0.34 3.32
CA HIS A 37 -12.16 1.72 3.67
C HIS A 37 -12.52 2.56 2.43
N GLU A 38 -13.45 3.50 2.60
CA GLU A 38 -13.95 4.29 1.48
C GLU A 38 -12.86 5.11 0.78
N SER A 39 -11.85 5.60 1.50
CA SER A 39 -10.71 6.33 0.94
C SER A 39 -9.92 5.51 -0.09
N LEU A 40 -10.05 4.18 -0.07
CA LEU A 40 -9.34 3.27 -0.97
C LEU A 40 -10.12 2.93 -2.25
N ARG A 41 -11.38 3.35 -2.34
CA ARG A 41 -12.28 2.94 -3.43
C ARG A 41 -11.94 3.58 -4.78
N ASN A 42 -11.34 4.77 -4.74
CA ASN A 42 -11.03 5.58 -5.92
C ASN A 42 -9.53 5.66 -6.24
N ILE A 43 -8.72 4.80 -5.64
CA ILE A 43 -7.28 4.76 -5.93
C ILE A 43 -7.09 4.22 -7.35
N PRO A 44 -6.30 4.91 -8.22
CA PRO A 44 -6.01 4.45 -9.57
C PRO A 44 -5.30 3.09 -9.57
N ASP A 45 -5.58 2.25 -10.58
CA ASP A 45 -5.00 0.89 -10.66
C ASP A 45 -3.49 0.87 -10.83
N ASP A 46 -2.89 1.94 -11.36
CA ASP A 46 -1.44 2.13 -11.53
C ASP A 46 -0.74 2.58 -10.25
N ALA A 47 -1.48 3.03 -9.24
CA ALA A 47 -0.91 3.42 -7.95
C ALA A 47 -0.01 2.31 -7.36
N ARG A 48 1.04 2.71 -6.64
CA ARG A 48 2.01 1.80 -6.01
C ARG A 48 1.34 0.79 -5.08
N VAL A 49 0.38 1.26 -4.29
CA VAL A 49 -0.40 0.45 -3.35
C VAL A 49 -1.88 0.61 -3.70
N THR A 50 -2.54 -0.48 -4.07
CA THR A 50 -3.97 -0.52 -4.35
C THR A 50 -4.63 -1.65 -3.58
N PRO A 51 -5.92 -1.56 -3.22
CA PRO A 51 -6.62 -2.64 -2.52
C PRO A 51 -6.52 -3.99 -3.24
N LYS A 52 -6.54 -3.99 -4.57
CA LYS A 52 -6.41 -5.18 -5.40
C LYS A 52 -5.03 -5.83 -5.26
N LYS A 53 -3.96 -5.02 -5.34
CA LYS A 53 -2.57 -5.49 -5.11
C LYS A 53 -2.42 -6.00 -3.68
N VAL A 54 -2.90 -5.26 -2.69
CA VAL A 54 -2.79 -5.63 -1.27
C VAL A 54 -3.51 -6.94 -0.97
N LYS A 55 -4.69 -7.20 -1.52
CA LYS A 55 -5.36 -8.50 -1.38
C LYS A 55 -4.51 -9.67 -1.91
N ARG A 56 -3.84 -9.48 -3.04
CA ARG A 56 -2.90 -10.47 -3.58
C ARG A 56 -1.69 -10.67 -2.65
N TRP A 57 -1.09 -9.59 -2.18
CA TRP A 57 0.04 -9.65 -1.23
C TRP A 57 -0.33 -10.39 0.06
N ILE A 58 -1.51 -10.12 0.61
CA ILE A 58 -2.01 -10.84 1.79
C ILE A 58 -2.08 -12.35 1.53
N LYS A 59 -2.55 -12.77 0.35
CA LYS A 59 -2.63 -14.19 -0.01
C LYS A 59 -1.25 -14.81 -0.05
N THR A 60 -0.32 -14.23 -0.80
CA THR A 60 1.06 -14.71 -0.94
C THR A 60 1.77 -14.77 0.42
N GLN A 61 1.64 -13.72 1.24
CA GLN A 61 2.28 -13.68 2.55
C GLN A 61 1.72 -14.70 3.54
N LYS A 62 0.42 -15.02 3.48
CA LYS A 62 -0.17 -16.12 4.24
C LYS A 62 0.38 -17.49 3.81
N GLU A 63 0.59 -17.70 2.52
CA GLU A 63 1.18 -18.91 1.98
C GLU A 63 2.65 -19.07 2.44
N LEU A 64 3.43 -17.98 2.42
CA LEU A 64 4.78 -17.94 2.94
C LEU A 64 4.82 -18.21 4.45
N ALA A 65 3.98 -17.59 5.24
CA ALA A 65 3.88 -17.84 6.68
C ALA A 65 3.53 -19.32 6.97
N ALA A 66 2.63 -19.92 6.20
CA ALA A 66 2.27 -21.33 6.34
C ALA A 66 3.44 -22.26 5.96
N SER A 67 4.27 -21.88 4.97
CA SER A 67 5.49 -22.61 4.61
C SER A 67 6.52 -22.54 5.72
N GLU A 68 6.77 -21.35 6.27
CA GLU A 68 7.74 -21.17 7.37
C GLU A 68 7.27 -21.87 8.64
N ARG A 69 5.97 -21.92 8.94
CA ARG A 69 5.43 -22.72 10.05
C ARG A 69 5.71 -24.20 9.90
N ARG A 70 5.68 -24.75 8.67
CA ARG A 70 6.06 -26.15 8.39
C ARG A 70 7.54 -26.36 8.59
N ALA A 71 8.37 -25.42 8.13
CA ALA A 71 9.82 -25.45 8.29
C ALA A 71 10.23 -25.36 9.77
N ASP A 72 9.55 -24.54 10.57
CA ASP A 72 9.78 -24.44 12.02
C ASP A 72 9.50 -25.76 12.73
N LYS A 73 8.41 -26.44 12.39
CA LYS A 73 8.12 -27.80 12.91
C LYS A 73 9.18 -28.84 12.55
N GLN A 74 9.93 -28.61 11.48
CA GLN A 74 11.05 -29.46 11.04
C GLN A 74 12.39 -29.03 11.68
N GLY A 75 12.38 -28.03 12.56
CA GLY A 75 13.57 -27.54 13.25
C GLY A 75 14.47 -26.63 12.41
N VAL A 76 13.96 -26.06 11.30
CA VAL A 76 14.73 -25.14 10.45
C VAL A 76 15.00 -23.83 11.20
N LYS A 77 16.28 -23.54 11.41
CA LYS A 77 16.72 -22.35 12.14
C LYS A 77 16.17 -21.06 11.51
N GLY A 78 15.59 -20.21 12.32
CA GLY A 78 15.06 -18.91 11.90
C GLY A 78 13.69 -18.95 11.21
N ALA A 79 13.10 -20.13 10.99
CA ALA A 79 11.79 -20.27 10.37
C ALA A 79 10.68 -19.57 11.18
N TYR A 80 10.71 -19.66 12.49
CA TYR A 80 9.77 -18.96 13.36
C TYR A 80 9.83 -17.43 13.21
N ALA A 81 11.04 -16.88 13.12
CA ALA A 81 11.22 -15.43 12.93
C ALA A 81 10.65 -14.98 11.58
N ARG A 82 10.91 -15.72 10.49
CA ARG A 82 10.36 -15.42 9.17
C ARG A 82 8.85 -15.58 9.13
N GLN A 83 8.30 -16.62 9.78
CA GLN A 83 6.85 -16.76 9.94
C GLN A 83 6.23 -15.53 10.62
N SER A 84 6.81 -15.09 11.74
CA SER A 84 6.33 -13.94 12.51
C SER A 84 6.38 -12.66 11.70
N ASP A 85 7.41 -12.47 10.88
CA ASP A 85 7.56 -11.34 9.97
C ASP A 85 6.45 -11.32 8.91
N HIS A 86 6.21 -12.43 8.22
CA HIS A 86 5.11 -12.55 7.27
C HIS A 86 3.74 -12.31 7.90
N GLU A 87 3.49 -12.84 9.08
CA GLU A 87 2.24 -12.63 9.81
C GLU A 87 2.07 -11.17 10.26
N GLY A 88 3.16 -10.51 10.66
CA GLY A 88 3.18 -9.08 11.00
C GLY A 88 2.79 -8.21 9.80
N TYR A 89 3.39 -8.49 8.66
CA TYR A 89 3.07 -7.80 7.42
C TYR A 89 1.61 -7.99 7.00
N VAL A 90 1.10 -9.23 7.08
CA VAL A 90 -0.33 -9.51 6.82
C VAL A 90 -1.25 -8.69 7.72
N ARG A 91 -0.95 -8.60 9.03
CA ARG A 91 -1.75 -7.78 9.96
C ARG A 91 -1.79 -6.31 9.54
N ASN A 92 -0.65 -5.75 9.15
CA ASN A 92 -0.55 -4.37 8.69
C ASN A 92 -1.33 -4.13 7.38
N LEU A 93 -1.24 -5.05 6.43
CA LEU A 93 -1.99 -4.99 5.17
C LEU A 93 -3.51 -5.09 5.38
N VAL A 94 -3.96 -5.98 6.27
CA VAL A 94 -5.38 -6.09 6.63
C VAL A 94 -5.87 -4.81 7.31
N LYS A 95 -5.06 -4.23 8.21
CA LYS A 95 -5.37 -2.95 8.84
C LYS A 95 -5.48 -1.83 7.80
N TYR A 96 -4.58 -1.78 6.81
CA TYR A 96 -4.67 -0.83 5.70
C TYR A 96 -6.01 -0.93 4.96
N LEU A 97 -6.45 -2.13 4.61
CA LEU A 97 -7.73 -2.31 3.92
C LEU A 97 -8.93 -1.86 4.77
N ARG A 98 -8.84 -2.02 6.10
CA ARG A 98 -9.91 -1.63 7.02
C ARG A 98 -9.94 -0.13 7.32
N ASP A 99 -8.76 0.46 7.56
CA ASP A 99 -8.63 1.81 8.11
C ASP A 99 -8.23 2.86 7.05
N GLY A 100 -7.70 2.44 5.90
CA GLY A 100 -7.23 3.32 4.84
C GLY A 100 -5.78 3.81 4.99
N ASP A 101 -5.13 3.56 6.14
CA ASP A 101 -3.79 4.05 6.45
C ASP A 101 -2.74 2.96 6.27
N TYR A 102 -1.75 3.22 5.40
CA TYR A 102 -0.64 2.30 5.19
C TYR A 102 0.48 2.56 6.20
N ILE A 103 0.64 1.63 7.16
CA ILE A 103 1.57 1.79 8.29
C ILE A 103 2.85 0.97 8.17
N ASP A 104 2.90 -0.03 7.27
CA ASP A 104 4.07 -0.88 7.13
C ASP A 104 5.26 -0.13 6.50
N PRO A 105 6.50 -0.34 6.96
CA PRO A 105 7.68 0.27 6.38
C PRO A 105 8.05 -0.29 4.99
N PHE A 106 7.49 -1.43 4.62
CA PHE A 106 7.69 -2.08 3.34
C PHE A 106 6.39 -2.19 2.56
N TYR A 107 6.48 -2.33 1.24
CA TYR A 107 5.36 -2.65 0.36
C TYR A 107 5.81 -3.59 -0.76
N GLY A 108 4.82 -4.21 -1.41
CA GLY A 108 5.06 -5.21 -2.43
C GLY A 108 4.69 -6.62 -1.98
N GLU A 109 4.62 -7.53 -2.94
CA GLU A 109 4.19 -8.90 -2.72
C GLU A 109 5.11 -9.68 -1.79
N TYR A 110 6.41 -9.35 -1.84
CA TYR A 110 7.49 -9.96 -1.07
C TYR A 110 8.22 -8.95 -0.17
N GLN A 111 7.56 -7.85 0.20
CA GLN A 111 8.16 -6.78 1.01
C GLN A 111 9.42 -6.16 0.37
N GLU A 112 9.50 -6.19 -0.96
CA GLU A 112 10.70 -5.86 -1.72
C GLU A 112 10.98 -4.35 -1.84
N LYS A 113 10.01 -3.52 -1.48
CA LYS A 113 10.12 -2.06 -1.60
C LYS A 113 9.92 -1.38 -0.27
N ARG A 114 10.77 -0.40 0.01
CA ARG A 114 10.68 0.39 1.23
C ARG A 114 9.79 1.62 1.01
N VAL A 115 8.90 1.87 1.97
CA VAL A 115 8.10 3.11 2.01
C VAL A 115 9.01 4.22 2.53
N SER A 116 9.16 5.28 1.73
CA SER A 116 9.74 6.53 2.22
C SER A 116 8.72 7.19 3.15
N ARG A 117 8.90 7.01 4.46
CA ARG A 117 8.02 7.64 5.44
C ARG A 117 8.43 9.07 5.67
N LYS A 118 7.45 9.95 5.62
CA LYS A 118 7.50 11.22 6.28
C LYS A 118 7.39 11.00 7.78
N CYS A 119 8.46 11.21 8.54
CA CYS A 119 8.30 11.52 9.94
C CYS A 119 7.98 13.02 10.04
N ILE A 120 6.72 13.37 10.08
CA ILE A 120 6.28 14.72 10.37
C ILE A 120 5.92 14.74 11.85
N ALA A 121 6.78 15.31 12.69
CA ALA A 121 6.36 15.71 14.02
C ALA A 121 5.42 16.90 13.83
N GLN A 122 4.14 16.71 14.07
CA GLN A 122 3.16 17.78 14.02
C GLN A 122 3.37 18.70 15.22
N SER A 123 3.90 19.88 14.97
CA SER A 123 3.87 21.01 15.88
C SER A 123 3.04 22.14 15.28
N TYR A 124 2.69 23.10 16.09
CA TYR A 124 1.91 24.26 15.66
C TYR A 124 2.70 25.56 15.92
N TYR A 125 2.46 26.57 15.13
CA TYR A 125 2.95 27.91 15.43
C TYR A 125 2.19 28.47 16.63
N TRP A 126 2.89 28.78 17.71
CA TRP A 126 2.28 29.32 18.95
C TRP A 126 2.10 30.83 18.90
N GLU A 127 2.89 31.53 18.08
CA GLU A 127 2.96 32.98 17.98
C GLU A 127 3.05 33.43 16.52
N GLY A 128 2.81 34.73 16.29
CA GLY A 128 2.92 35.36 14.98
C GLY A 128 1.71 35.16 14.09
N PRO A 129 1.80 35.58 12.80
CA PRO A 129 0.69 35.59 11.86
C PRO A 129 0.18 34.18 11.50
N LYS A 130 1.01 33.15 11.72
CA LYS A 130 0.66 31.73 11.45
C LYS A 130 0.21 30.97 12.70
N LYS A 131 -0.11 31.67 13.79
CA LYS A 131 -0.57 31.05 15.04
C LYS A 131 -1.71 30.07 14.80
N GLY A 132 -1.54 28.82 15.27
CA GLY A 132 -2.51 27.76 15.13
C GLY A 132 -2.39 26.96 13.82
N GLU A 133 -1.50 27.33 12.89
CA GLU A 133 -1.21 26.52 11.70
C GLU A 133 -0.22 25.40 12.03
N PRO A 134 -0.34 24.23 11.35
CA PRO A 134 0.61 23.15 11.52
C PRO A 134 2.02 23.58 11.05
N LYS A 135 3.02 23.21 11.84
CA LYS A 135 4.44 23.41 11.51
C LYS A 135 5.03 22.06 11.09
N PHE A 136 5.69 22.04 9.95
CA PHE A 136 6.28 20.82 9.41
C PHE A 136 7.79 20.76 9.74
N ASP A 137 8.32 19.54 9.81
CA ASP A 137 9.73 19.26 10.17
C ASP A 137 10.71 19.51 9.02
N VAL A 138 10.52 20.58 8.27
CA VAL A 138 11.42 20.96 7.18
C VAL A 138 12.75 21.43 7.76
N GLY A 139 13.87 20.88 7.27
CA GLY A 139 15.22 21.20 7.74
C GLY A 139 15.73 20.34 8.89
N VAL A 140 14.91 19.43 9.43
CA VAL A 140 15.36 18.46 10.45
C VAL A 140 16.11 17.32 9.79
N PHE A 141 17.24 16.91 10.37
CA PHE A 141 18.00 15.76 9.88
C PHE A 141 17.35 14.44 10.29
N TYR A 142 17.07 13.59 9.33
CA TYR A 142 16.53 12.25 9.52
C TYR A 142 17.58 11.19 9.17
N PRO A 143 18.13 10.48 10.16
CA PRO A 143 19.15 9.45 9.90
C PRO A 143 18.71 8.36 8.92
N MET A 144 17.41 8.06 8.89
CA MET A 144 16.84 7.07 7.97
C MET A 144 16.89 7.50 6.49
N LEU A 145 16.85 8.80 6.22
CA LEU A 145 16.98 9.37 4.89
C LEU A 145 18.43 9.69 4.53
N GLY A 146 19.33 9.76 5.54
CA GLY A 146 20.71 10.21 5.37
C GLY A 146 20.85 11.69 5.02
N THR A 147 19.79 12.49 5.21
CA THR A 147 19.75 13.92 4.87
C THR A 147 18.70 14.66 5.70
N THR A 148 18.68 15.99 5.58
CA THR A 148 17.59 16.81 6.09
C THR A 148 16.35 16.67 5.21
N TYR A 149 15.17 16.73 5.84
CA TYR A 149 13.92 16.80 5.11
C TYR A 149 13.74 18.23 4.58
N THR A 150 13.79 18.39 3.26
CA THR A 150 13.74 19.69 2.61
C THR A 150 12.30 20.08 2.25
N GLU A 151 12.06 21.38 2.04
CA GLU A 151 10.78 21.88 1.55
C GLU A 151 10.43 21.30 0.18
N GLU A 152 11.43 21.00 -0.66
CA GLU A 152 11.24 20.36 -1.96
C GLU A 152 10.70 18.93 -1.78
N MET A 153 11.29 18.13 -0.88
CA MET A 153 10.82 16.80 -0.52
C MET A 153 9.40 16.85 0.06
N TYR A 154 9.11 17.83 0.92
CA TYR A 154 7.78 18.03 1.47
C TYR A 154 6.74 18.32 0.39
N ASN A 155 7.07 19.22 -0.54
CA ASN A 155 6.17 19.59 -1.63
C ASN A 155 5.95 18.44 -2.62
N GLU A 156 7.00 17.71 -2.97
CA GLU A 156 6.93 16.51 -3.82
C GLU A 156 6.03 15.45 -3.19
N ASP A 157 6.26 15.18 -1.94
CA ASP A 157 5.50 14.22 -1.17
C ASP A 157 4.01 14.59 -1.01
N ASN A 158 3.66 15.88 -0.97
CA ASN A 158 2.27 16.34 -0.90
C ASN A 158 1.63 16.58 -2.26
N GLY A 159 2.32 16.22 -3.35
CA GLY A 159 1.85 16.44 -4.71
C GLY A 159 1.83 17.93 -5.12
N VAL A 160 2.48 18.80 -4.36
CA VAL A 160 2.68 20.19 -4.74
C VAL A 160 3.84 20.23 -5.71
N ILE A 161 3.54 20.31 -7.00
CA ILE A 161 4.55 20.48 -8.05
C ILE A 161 5.13 21.89 -7.90
N ALA A 162 6.33 21.99 -7.32
CA ALA A 162 7.05 23.24 -7.32
C ALA A 162 7.37 23.64 -8.77
N PRO A 163 7.13 24.91 -9.17
CA PRO A 163 7.48 25.35 -10.50
C PRO A 163 8.98 25.15 -10.69
N LEU A 164 9.38 24.46 -11.77
CA LEU A 164 10.77 24.22 -12.15
C LEU A 164 11.53 25.55 -12.10
N LYS A 165 12.48 25.68 -11.18
CA LYS A 165 13.40 26.83 -11.13
C LYS A 165 14.13 26.89 -12.46
N LYS A 166 13.84 27.91 -13.29
CA LYS A 166 14.60 28.16 -14.51
C LYS A 166 16.09 28.23 -14.15
N ARG A 167 16.88 27.31 -14.67
CA ARG A 167 18.35 27.38 -14.56
C ARG A 167 18.78 28.75 -15.01
N LYS A 168 19.34 29.58 -14.13
CA LYS A 168 20.04 30.81 -14.52
C LYS A 168 21.26 30.37 -15.33
N ASN A 169 21.21 30.55 -16.65
CA ASN A 169 22.40 30.42 -17.46
C ASN A 169 23.41 31.42 -16.91
N LYS A 170 24.48 30.92 -16.29
CA LYS A 170 25.67 31.75 -16.04
C LYS A 170 26.25 32.11 -17.38
N LYS A 171 26.19 33.41 -17.72
CA LYS A 171 27.03 34.02 -18.78
C LYS A 171 28.46 34.06 -18.30
#